data_ed6edc8a6728b3ccc05eef6cfc491709
#
_entry.id   ed6edc8a6728b3ccc05eef6cfc491709
#
_cell.length_a   1.000
_cell.length_b   1.000
_cell.length_c   1.000
_cell.angle_alpha   90.00
_cell.angle_beta   90.00
_cell.angle_gamma   90.00
#
_symmetry.space_group_name_H-M   'P 1'
#
loop_
_entity.id
_entity.type
_entity.pdbx_description
1 polymer ?
#
loop_
_entity_poly.entity_id
_entity_poly.type
_entity_poly.pdbx_seq_one_letter_code
_entity_poly.pdbx_strand_id
1 'polypeptide(L)'
;MEPNIETRAINISHPDPYNPMTYDDFEPFGWVQTDAAVMGVSEYAILSRDRNMPHYYRIASLDEEYFSLKSLIKYPNKMNIGFLLLLLLCFLAPGILYFIIWLSRRMNINKYNREILKKMDDIASEAYSLLEEPVYNKEDKKEETKEDNDL
;
A
#
# COMPACT_ATOMS: atom_id res chain seq x y z
N MET A 1 -6.42 -2.69 31.57
CA MET A 1 -6.99 -1.96 30.41
C MET A 1 -7.29 -3.01 29.36
N GLU A 2 -8.50 -3.03 28.82
CA GLU A 2 -8.80 -3.91 27.69
C GLU A 2 -7.97 -3.46 26.49
N PRO A 3 -7.39 -4.38 25.74
CA PRO A 3 -6.60 -4.03 24.55
C PRO A 3 -7.54 -3.36 23.54
N ASN A 4 -7.25 -2.11 23.19
CA ASN A 4 -7.98 -1.37 22.17
C ASN A 4 -7.44 -1.77 20.80
N ILE A 5 -7.86 -2.95 20.31
CA ILE A 5 -7.34 -3.57 19.08
C ILE A 5 -8.28 -3.28 17.93
N GLU A 6 -7.72 -2.82 16.83
CA GLU A 6 -8.37 -2.76 15.53
C GLU A 6 -8.10 -4.04 14.76
N THR A 7 -9.09 -4.59 14.06
CA THR A 7 -8.96 -5.81 13.27
C THR A 7 -9.39 -5.60 11.83
N ARG A 8 -8.70 -6.26 10.88
CA ARG A 8 -8.99 -6.22 9.44
C ARG A 8 -8.81 -7.61 8.85
N ALA A 9 -9.74 -8.05 7.99
CA ALA A 9 -9.60 -9.29 7.23
C ALA A 9 -9.22 -9.00 5.79
N ILE A 10 -8.21 -9.68 5.27
CA ILE A 10 -7.80 -9.60 3.87
C ILE A 10 -7.94 -10.96 3.20
N ASN A 11 -8.47 -11.00 1.98
CA ASN A 11 -8.61 -12.25 1.23
C ASN A 11 -7.26 -12.61 0.59
N ILE A 12 -6.72 -13.79 0.94
CA ILE A 12 -5.43 -14.28 0.45
C ILE A 12 -5.56 -15.36 -0.63
N SER A 13 -6.70 -16.04 -0.71
CA SER A 13 -6.90 -17.12 -1.67
C SER A 13 -7.26 -16.63 -3.07
N HIS A 14 -7.90 -15.47 -3.15
CA HIS A 14 -8.31 -14.88 -4.43
C HIS A 14 -7.86 -13.41 -4.46
N PRO A 15 -6.53 -13.17 -4.51
CA PRO A 15 -6.04 -11.80 -4.64
C PRO A 15 -6.53 -11.23 -5.97
N ASP A 16 -6.94 -9.96 -5.95
CA ASP A 16 -7.27 -9.25 -7.18
C ASP A 16 -6.06 -9.34 -8.14
N PRO A 17 -6.20 -9.95 -9.32
CA PRO A 17 -5.07 -10.14 -10.25
C PRO A 17 -4.49 -8.80 -10.74
N TYR A 18 -5.25 -7.72 -10.57
CA TYR A 18 -4.83 -6.38 -10.97
C TYR A 18 -4.32 -5.55 -9.80
N ASN A 19 -4.73 -5.85 -8.57
CA ASN A 19 -4.30 -5.12 -7.38
C ASN A 19 -4.15 -6.08 -6.18
N PRO A 20 -3.18 -7.00 -6.23
CA PRO A 20 -2.98 -7.94 -5.14
C PRO A 20 -2.63 -7.18 -3.87
N MET A 21 -3.40 -7.39 -2.80
CA MET A 21 -3.06 -6.97 -1.46
C MET A 21 -2.27 -8.09 -0.80
N THR A 22 -1.06 -7.78 -0.34
CA THR A 22 -0.21 -8.71 0.39
C THR A 22 -0.03 -8.24 1.82
N TYR A 23 0.48 -9.08 2.70
CA TYR A 23 0.79 -8.70 4.08
C TYR A 23 1.79 -7.52 4.12
N ASP A 24 2.78 -7.53 3.24
CA ASP A 24 3.81 -6.48 3.15
C ASP A 24 3.23 -5.06 2.92
N ASP A 25 2.03 -4.98 2.34
CA ASP A 25 1.34 -3.69 2.18
C ASP A 25 0.83 -3.11 3.51
N PHE A 26 0.67 -3.94 4.54
CA PHE A 26 0.07 -3.57 5.82
C PHE A 26 1.11 -3.42 6.93
N GLU A 27 2.24 -4.11 6.81
CA GLU A 27 3.32 -4.10 7.79
C GLU A 27 3.81 -2.68 8.14
N PRO A 28 4.02 -1.75 7.16
CA PRO A 28 4.48 -0.39 7.46
C PRO A 28 3.57 0.40 8.39
N PHE A 29 2.31 0.00 8.48
CA PHE A 29 1.28 0.69 9.28
C PHE A 29 1.00 0.02 10.63
N GLY A 30 1.88 -0.88 11.08
CA GLY A 30 1.79 -1.56 12.37
C GLY A 30 0.74 -2.67 12.43
N TRP A 31 0.31 -3.17 11.28
CA TRP A 31 -0.56 -4.34 11.22
C TRP A 31 0.23 -5.63 11.41
N VAL A 32 -0.26 -6.51 12.26
CA VAL A 32 0.32 -7.83 12.53
C VAL A 32 -0.71 -8.90 12.20
N GLN A 33 -0.31 -9.94 11.49
CA GLN A 33 -1.19 -11.07 11.26
C GLN A 33 -1.34 -11.87 12.57
N THR A 34 -2.57 -11.98 13.04
CA THR A 34 -2.90 -12.65 14.31
C THR A 34 -3.60 -13.98 14.11
N ASP A 35 -4.32 -14.13 13.00
CA ASP A 35 -5.10 -15.35 12.75
C ASP A 35 -5.33 -15.53 11.24
N ALA A 36 -5.92 -16.67 10.88
CA ALA A 36 -6.40 -16.97 9.54
C ALA A 36 -7.78 -17.60 9.64
N ALA A 37 -8.70 -17.19 8.79
CA ALA A 37 -10.06 -17.71 8.75
C ALA A 37 -10.38 -18.26 7.36
N VAL A 38 -11.08 -19.40 7.32
CA VAL A 38 -11.61 -19.99 6.08
C VAL A 38 -13.11 -19.76 6.04
N MET A 39 -13.58 -19.05 5.00
CA MET A 39 -15.02 -18.81 4.77
C MET A 39 -15.39 -19.37 3.39
N GLY A 40 -16.04 -20.52 3.41
CA GLY A 40 -16.37 -21.25 2.18
C GLY A 40 -15.10 -21.71 1.45
N VAL A 41 -14.85 -21.18 0.24
CA VAL A 41 -13.66 -21.49 -0.60
C VAL A 41 -12.57 -20.41 -0.48
N SER A 42 -12.78 -19.38 0.34
CA SER A 42 -11.86 -18.27 0.48
C SER A 42 -11.13 -18.30 1.83
N GLU A 43 -9.84 -18.05 1.79
CA GLU A 43 -8.98 -17.90 2.95
C GLU A 43 -8.72 -16.41 3.22
N TYR A 44 -8.81 -16.02 4.48
CA TYR A 44 -8.60 -14.67 4.94
C TYR A 44 -7.48 -14.63 5.97
N ALA A 45 -6.53 -13.73 5.81
CA ALA A 45 -5.64 -13.36 6.91
C ALA A 45 -6.35 -12.31 7.78
N ILE A 46 -6.31 -12.53 9.09
CA ILE A 46 -6.82 -11.58 10.07
C ILE A 46 -5.64 -10.79 10.59
N LEU A 47 -5.68 -9.50 10.34
CA LEU A 47 -4.67 -8.54 10.80
C LEU A 47 -5.20 -7.81 12.02
N SER A 48 -4.33 -7.49 12.96
CA SER A 48 -4.65 -6.67 14.12
C SER A 48 -3.63 -5.56 14.30
N ARG A 49 -4.07 -4.42 14.86
CA ARG A 49 -3.25 -3.26 15.18
C ARG A 49 -3.69 -2.69 16.53
N ASP A 50 -2.72 -2.34 17.39
CA ASP A 50 -3.00 -1.69 18.67
C ASP A 50 -3.27 -0.19 18.46
N ARG A 51 -4.46 0.27 18.86
CA ARG A 51 -4.82 1.70 18.80
C ARG A 51 -4.10 2.55 19.84
N ASN A 52 -3.49 1.92 20.85
CA ASN A 52 -2.70 2.63 21.85
C ASN A 52 -1.24 2.82 21.43
N MET A 53 -0.86 2.35 20.25
CA MET A 53 0.50 2.56 19.74
C MET A 53 0.81 4.05 19.53
N PRO A 54 2.08 4.45 19.62
CA PRO A 54 2.52 5.81 19.33
C PRO A 54 2.08 6.24 17.93
N HIS A 55 1.72 7.52 17.80
CA HIS A 55 1.35 8.11 16.50
C HIS A 55 0.20 7.42 15.74
N TYR A 56 -0.62 6.60 16.44
CA TYR A 56 -1.71 5.81 15.83
C TYR A 56 -2.53 6.59 14.79
N TYR A 57 -3.02 7.81 15.15
CA TYR A 57 -3.86 8.59 14.22
C TYR A 57 -3.12 9.02 12.96
N ARG A 58 -1.84 9.34 13.07
CA ARG A 58 -1.03 9.70 11.89
C ARG A 58 -0.79 8.47 11.00
N ILE A 59 -0.43 7.34 11.61
CA ILE A 59 -0.21 6.07 10.91
C ILE A 59 -1.51 5.58 10.25
N ALA A 60 -2.66 5.72 10.92
CA ALA A 60 -3.96 5.38 10.33
C ALA A 60 -4.31 6.26 9.12
N SER A 61 -3.99 7.54 9.17
CA SER A 61 -4.17 8.46 8.03
C SER A 61 -3.28 8.08 6.84
N LEU A 62 -2.01 7.69 7.11
CA LEU A 62 -1.08 7.23 6.08
C LEU A 62 -1.53 5.91 5.45
N ASP A 63 -2.08 4.99 6.25
CA ASP A 63 -2.69 3.73 5.80
C ASP A 63 -3.82 3.99 4.78
N GLU A 64 -4.75 4.89 5.11
CA GLU A 64 -5.84 5.28 4.20
C GLU A 64 -5.31 5.93 2.91
N GLU A 65 -4.34 6.83 3.00
CA GLU A 65 -3.72 7.49 1.84
C GLU A 65 -3.01 6.49 0.94
N TYR A 66 -2.25 5.55 1.52
CA TYR A 66 -1.55 4.50 0.80
C TYR A 66 -2.52 3.63 -0.02
N PHE A 67 -3.59 3.12 0.61
CA PHE A 67 -4.56 2.28 -0.08
C PHE A 67 -5.41 3.06 -1.09
N SER A 68 -5.65 4.34 -0.86
CA SER A 68 -6.25 5.24 -1.85
C SER A 68 -5.37 5.35 -3.08
N LEU A 69 -4.07 5.60 -2.93
CA LEU A 69 -3.11 5.66 -4.04
C LEU A 69 -2.98 4.30 -4.75
N LYS A 70 -2.96 3.21 -3.99
CA LYS A 70 -2.90 1.85 -4.55
C LYS A 70 -4.09 1.57 -5.48
N SER A 71 -5.28 2.06 -5.14
CA SER A 71 -6.49 1.91 -5.98
C SER A 71 -6.41 2.68 -7.30
N LEU A 72 -5.53 3.68 -7.40
CA LEU A 72 -5.33 4.49 -8.61
C LEU A 72 -4.35 3.86 -9.61
N ILE A 73 -3.66 2.79 -9.25
CA ILE A 73 -2.73 2.09 -10.14
C ILE A 73 -3.49 1.57 -11.35
N LYS A 74 -2.99 1.91 -12.53
CA LYS A 74 -3.62 1.53 -13.81
C LYS A 74 -2.87 0.36 -14.44
N TYR A 75 -3.63 -0.61 -14.95
CA TYR A 75 -3.08 -1.75 -15.66
C TYR A 75 -3.28 -1.58 -17.15
N PRO A 76 -2.21 -1.69 -17.96
CA PRO A 76 -2.32 -1.57 -19.40
C PRO A 76 -3.10 -2.76 -19.96
N ASN A 77 -4.04 -2.48 -20.84
CA ASN A 77 -4.74 -3.53 -21.57
C ASN A 77 -3.75 -4.40 -22.35
N LYS A 78 -3.96 -5.70 -22.31
CA LYS A 78 -3.16 -6.65 -23.11
C LYS A 78 -3.35 -6.32 -24.59
N MET A 79 -2.24 -6.30 -25.34
CA MET A 79 -2.28 -6.12 -26.78
C MET A 79 -2.97 -7.35 -27.41
N ASN A 80 -3.97 -7.11 -28.25
CA ASN A 80 -4.57 -8.18 -29.02
C ASN A 80 -3.68 -8.50 -30.23
N ILE A 81 -2.80 -9.49 -30.06
CA ILE A 81 -1.82 -9.90 -31.06
C ILE A 81 -2.53 -10.39 -32.34
N GLY A 82 -3.64 -11.10 -32.21
CA GLY A 82 -4.41 -11.59 -33.38
C GLY A 82 -4.95 -10.43 -34.23
N PHE A 83 -5.48 -9.41 -33.57
CA PHE A 83 -5.96 -8.20 -34.25
C PHE A 83 -4.81 -7.41 -34.90
N LEU A 84 -3.66 -7.31 -34.22
CA LEU A 84 -2.46 -6.69 -34.77
C LEU A 84 -1.97 -7.41 -36.03
N LEU A 85 -1.88 -8.75 -35.99
CA LEU A 85 -1.46 -9.57 -37.14
C LEU A 85 -2.44 -9.42 -38.31
N LEU A 86 -3.74 -9.42 -38.04
CA LEU A 86 -4.76 -9.20 -39.08
C LEU A 86 -4.58 -7.84 -39.77
N LEU A 87 -4.36 -6.77 -38.98
CA LEU A 87 -4.12 -5.43 -39.50
C LEU A 87 -2.83 -5.33 -40.32
N LEU A 88 -1.75 -6.02 -39.89
CA LEU A 88 -0.48 -6.05 -40.60
C LEU A 88 -0.60 -6.85 -41.91
N LEU A 89 -1.40 -7.91 -41.92
CA LEU A 89 -1.55 -8.79 -43.09
C LEU A 89 -2.43 -8.15 -44.16
N CYS A 90 -3.48 -7.43 -43.76
CA CYS A 90 -4.41 -6.75 -44.69
C CYS A 90 -3.94 -5.35 -45.06
N PHE A 91 -3.32 -4.63 -44.11
CA PHE A 91 -2.95 -3.22 -44.26
C PHE A 91 -1.76 -2.89 -43.37
N LEU A 92 -0.58 -2.80 -43.93
CA LEU A 92 0.66 -2.54 -43.18
C LEU A 92 0.60 -1.22 -42.36
N ALA A 93 0.06 -0.15 -42.95
CA ALA A 93 0.00 1.16 -42.31
C ALA A 93 -0.93 1.20 -41.05
N PRO A 94 -2.18 0.68 -41.07
CA PRO A 94 -3.01 0.60 -39.86
C PRO A 94 -2.41 -0.26 -38.76
N GLY A 95 -1.70 -1.34 -39.11
CA GLY A 95 -1.04 -2.20 -38.11
C GLY A 95 0.06 -1.49 -37.35
N ILE A 96 0.90 -0.71 -38.07
CA ILE A 96 1.96 0.10 -37.47
C ILE A 96 1.34 1.21 -36.59
N LEU A 97 0.29 1.88 -37.06
CA LEU A 97 -0.39 2.94 -36.31
C LEU A 97 -1.01 2.40 -35.02
N TYR A 98 -1.68 1.24 -35.07
CA TYR A 98 -2.22 0.56 -33.89
C TYR A 98 -1.14 0.24 -32.86
N PHE A 99 0.01 -0.30 -33.32
CA PHE A 99 1.14 -0.60 -32.44
C PHE A 99 1.71 0.64 -31.77
N ILE A 100 1.90 1.74 -32.51
CA ILE A 100 2.41 3.00 -31.97
C ILE A 100 1.44 3.56 -30.91
N ILE A 101 0.14 3.57 -31.17
CA ILE A 101 -0.87 4.05 -30.21
C ILE A 101 -0.86 3.18 -28.94
N TRP A 102 -0.81 1.85 -29.09
CA TRP A 102 -0.74 0.94 -27.96
C TRP A 102 0.52 1.17 -27.12
N LEU A 103 1.69 1.29 -27.77
CA LEU A 103 2.97 1.55 -27.09
C LEU A 103 2.96 2.89 -26.33
N SER A 104 2.45 3.94 -26.95
CA SER A 104 2.33 5.28 -26.34
C SER A 104 1.43 5.24 -25.09
N ARG A 105 0.27 4.56 -25.17
CA ARG A 105 -0.60 4.38 -24.01
C ARG A 105 0.08 3.61 -22.89
N ARG A 106 0.80 2.55 -23.20
CA ARG A 106 1.55 1.76 -22.22
C ARG A 106 2.63 2.58 -21.53
N MET A 107 3.37 3.39 -22.28
CA MET A 107 4.39 4.27 -21.72
C MET A 107 3.82 5.31 -20.77
N ASN A 108 2.67 5.93 -21.15
CA ASN A 108 2.00 6.92 -20.30
C ASN A 108 1.46 6.28 -19.00
N ILE A 109 0.88 5.07 -19.07
CA ILE A 109 0.43 4.34 -17.88
C ILE A 109 1.62 4.01 -16.98
N ASN A 110 2.73 3.53 -17.53
CA ASN A 110 3.92 3.21 -16.75
C ASN A 110 4.51 4.43 -16.06
N LYS A 111 4.53 5.61 -16.74
CA LYS A 111 4.97 6.87 -16.13
C LYS A 111 4.07 7.27 -14.96
N TYR A 112 2.76 7.26 -15.19
CA TYR A 112 1.76 7.57 -14.17
C TYR A 112 1.87 6.64 -12.95
N ASN A 113 1.97 5.32 -13.18
CA ASN A 113 2.10 4.35 -12.10
C ASN A 113 3.41 4.54 -11.31
N ARG A 114 4.49 4.91 -11.98
CA ARG A 114 5.79 5.19 -11.29
C ARG A 114 5.68 6.34 -10.31
N GLU A 115 4.95 7.39 -10.67
CA GLU A 115 4.71 8.54 -9.77
C GLU A 115 3.87 8.13 -8.55
N ILE A 116 2.86 7.28 -8.76
CA ILE A 116 2.05 6.73 -7.65
C ILE A 116 2.88 5.83 -6.75
N LEU A 117 3.63 4.88 -7.33
CA LEU A 117 4.48 3.96 -6.57
C LEU A 117 5.51 4.70 -5.72
N LYS A 118 6.10 5.79 -6.26
CA LYS A 118 7.02 6.63 -5.49
C LYS A 118 6.34 7.26 -4.28
N LYS A 119 5.13 7.81 -4.44
CA LYS A 119 4.37 8.38 -3.33
C LYS A 119 4.01 7.33 -2.27
N MET A 120 3.65 6.13 -2.71
CA MET A 120 3.34 5.01 -1.80
C MET A 120 4.58 4.60 -1.00
N ASP A 121 5.75 4.58 -1.63
CA ASP A 121 7.03 4.29 -0.96
C ASP A 121 7.40 5.37 0.06
N ASP A 122 7.22 6.66 -0.29
CA ASP A 122 7.43 7.79 0.62
C ASP A 122 6.49 7.68 1.86
N ILE A 123 5.21 7.33 1.65
CA ILE A 123 4.22 7.14 2.73
C ILE A 123 4.59 5.94 3.62
N ALA A 124 4.95 4.81 3.04
CA ALA A 124 5.37 3.63 3.79
C ALA A 124 6.61 3.91 4.63
N SER A 125 7.60 4.63 4.06
CA SER A 125 8.81 5.04 4.77
C SER A 125 8.51 5.98 5.94
N GLU A 126 7.57 6.94 5.76
CA GLU A 126 7.13 7.82 6.85
C GLU A 126 6.46 7.00 7.97
N ALA A 127 5.59 6.06 7.61
CA ALA A 127 4.90 5.21 8.58
C ALA A 127 5.89 4.34 9.38
N TYR A 128 6.89 3.74 8.74
CA TYR A 128 7.94 3.01 9.42
C TYR A 128 8.72 3.88 10.40
N SER A 129 9.10 5.10 10.00
CA SER A 129 9.84 6.00 10.88
C SER A 129 9.05 6.35 12.14
N LEU A 130 7.73 6.50 12.03
CA LEU A 130 6.85 6.77 13.17
C LEU A 130 6.69 5.55 14.10
N LEU A 131 6.79 4.33 13.58
CA LEU A 131 6.77 3.10 14.39
C LEU A 131 8.08 2.92 15.18
N GLU A 132 9.20 3.37 14.63
CA GLU A 132 10.53 3.25 15.24
C GLU A 132 10.85 4.40 16.21
N GLU A 133 10.10 5.53 16.15
CA GLU A 133 10.30 6.63 17.08
C GLU A 133 10.08 6.19 18.53
N PRO A 134 11.09 6.29 19.41
CA PRO A 134 10.91 5.99 20.82
C PRO A 134 9.89 6.97 21.43
N VAL A 135 8.93 6.44 22.18
CA VAL A 135 8.00 7.24 22.97
C VAL A 135 8.81 8.02 23.99
N TYR A 136 9.16 9.24 23.67
CA TYR A 136 9.75 10.15 24.65
C TYR A 136 8.66 10.55 25.64
N ASN A 137 8.64 9.88 26.79
CA ASN A 137 7.77 10.23 27.90
C ASN A 137 8.15 11.65 28.37
N LYS A 138 7.26 12.61 28.18
CA LYS A 138 7.45 13.99 28.71
C LYS A 138 7.57 14.04 30.23
N GLU A 139 7.40 12.92 30.93
CA GLU A 139 7.55 12.84 32.38
C GLU A 139 9.02 12.87 32.82
N ASP A 140 9.96 12.35 32.01
CA ASP A 140 11.39 12.32 32.35
C ASP A 140 12.02 13.73 32.41
N LYS A 141 11.43 14.70 31.72
CA LYS A 141 11.89 16.11 31.78
C LYS A 141 11.51 16.85 33.05
N LYS A 142 10.58 16.32 33.86
CA LYS A 142 10.19 16.97 35.11
C LYS A 142 11.07 16.59 36.30
N GLU A 143 11.79 15.50 36.23
CA GLU A 143 12.71 15.07 37.29
C GLU A 143 14.07 15.74 37.16
N GLU A 144 14.62 15.92 35.96
CA GLU A 144 15.91 16.61 35.76
C GLU A 144 15.90 18.08 36.16
N THR A 145 14.72 18.72 36.11
CA THR A 145 14.63 20.15 36.49
C THR A 145 14.45 20.37 38.00
N LYS A 146 14.28 19.31 38.78
CA LYS A 146 14.15 19.45 40.26
C LYS A 146 15.46 19.23 40.99
N GLU A 147 16.44 18.56 40.44
CA GLU A 147 17.74 18.36 41.08
C GLU A 147 18.67 19.58 40.98
N ASP A 148 18.49 20.46 39.98
CA ASP A 148 19.34 21.65 39.82
C ASP A 148 18.91 22.88 40.66
N ASN A 149 17.82 22.80 41.44
CA ASN A 149 17.34 23.93 42.26
C ASN A 149 17.58 23.76 43.77
N ASP A 150 18.23 22.68 44.22
CA ASP A 150 18.52 22.44 45.65
C ASP A 150 20.04 22.48 46.00
N LEU A 151 20.84 23.24 45.22
CA LEU A 151 22.25 23.53 45.54
C LEU A 151 22.47 25.01 45.80
#